data_163c6fec68a1833eef1948e769570177
#
_entry.id   163c6fec68a1833eef1948e769570177
#
_cell.length_a   1.000
_cell.length_b   1.000
_cell.length_c   1.000
_cell.angle_alpha   90.00
_cell.angle_beta   90.00
_cell.angle_gamma   90.00
#
_symmetry.space_group_name_H-M   'P 1'
#
loop_
_entity.id
_entity.type
_entity.pdbx_description
1 polymer ?
#
loop_
_entity_poly.entity_id
_entity_poly.type
_entity_poly.pdbx_seq_one_letter_code
_entity_poly.pdbx_strand_id
1 'polypeptide(L)'
;AVEGQIYYLTGRVVREGWAWAIPPANNGGETQRLDAWSAYLSATADFGIAYAGGTFAWISGDKQETGDKLEGGLTGGLDWNPCLIMFNSERNYWVGGIQGYDNKTNGAPMTNAFFAQLRAGVKPVDKLDVMASLSWAKMYRADAQSLGIQAGRDYGIEVDVTGTYKITNNLSYMLGAGYWFVGKYYKGAGIAGDTDASGILYGDVKNDFMVINKLTLTF
;
A
#
# COMPACT_ATOMS: atom_id res chain seq x y z
N ALA A 1 15.05 1.41 -18.96
CA ALA A 1 15.03 2.43 -17.91
C ALA A 1 15.20 1.76 -16.56
N VAL A 2 16.00 2.36 -15.68
CA VAL A 2 16.16 1.93 -14.28
C VAL A 2 16.03 3.15 -13.39
N GLU A 3 15.27 3.03 -12.32
CA GLU A 3 15.05 4.08 -11.33
C GLU A 3 15.22 3.48 -9.92
N GLY A 4 15.88 4.20 -9.02
CA GLY A 4 16.07 3.76 -7.65
C GLY A 4 16.10 4.94 -6.69
N GLN A 5 15.54 4.75 -5.50
CA GLN A 5 15.47 5.74 -4.45
C GLN A 5 15.68 5.09 -3.08
N ILE A 6 16.39 5.76 -2.20
CA ILE A 6 16.54 5.38 -0.80
C ILE A 6 16.27 6.61 0.04
N TYR A 7 15.40 6.46 1.04
CA TYR A 7 15.10 7.52 2.00
C TYR A 7 15.47 7.08 3.42
N TYR A 8 16.07 8.00 4.14
CA TYR A 8 16.29 7.88 5.57
C TYR A 8 15.68 9.08 6.26
N LEU A 9 14.75 8.82 7.16
CA LEU A 9 14.12 9.85 7.97
C LEU A 9 14.71 9.78 9.37
N THR A 10 15.30 10.87 9.79
CA THR A 10 15.86 11.01 11.12
C THR A 10 15.43 12.34 11.74
N GLY A 11 15.33 12.38 13.04
CA GLY A 11 14.92 13.57 13.77
C GLY A 11 14.39 13.23 15.15
N ARG A 12 13.67 14.20 15.73
CA ARG A 12 13.00 14.04 17.01
C ARG A 12 11.56 14.52 16.87
N VAL A 13 10.63 13.74 17.37
CA VAL A 13 9.22 14.11 17.48
C VAL A 13 8.93 14.38 18.95
N VAL A 14 8.54 15.62 19.26
CA VAL A 14 8.11 16.00 20.59
C VAL A 14 6.58 15.91 20.64
N ARG A 15 6.05 15.06 21.49
CA ARG A 15 4.62 14.97 21.73
C ARG A 15 4.23 15.92 22.85
N GLU A 16 3.93 17.16 22.53
CA GLU A 16 3.38 18.11 23.48
C GLU A 16 1.84 18.06 23.47
N GLY A 17 1.24 17.81 24.64
CA GLY A 17 -0.14 18.23 24.92
C GLY A 17 -1.31 17.44 24.35
N TRP A 18 -1.16 16.22 23.88
CA TRP A 18 -2.29 15.39 23.42
C TRP A 18 -2.88 14.53 24.54
N ALA A 19 -3.32 15.18 25.62
CA ALA A 19 -3.81 14.52 26.84
C ALA A 19 -5.14 13.76 26.69
N TRP A 20 -5.80 13.82 25.53
CA TRP A 20 -7.10 13.18 25.30
C TRP A 20 -7.04 11.95 24.37
N ALA A 21 -5.93 11.71 23.71
CA ALA A 21 -5.79 10.61 22.78
C ALA A 21 -5.11 9.43 23.47
N ILE A 22 -5.89 8.49 23.93
CA ILE A 22 -5.50 7.16 24.45
C ILE A 22 -4.69 7.28 25.76
N PRO A 23 -5.12 6.62 26.85
CA PRO A 23 -4.31 6.57 28.06
C PRO A 23 -2.94 6.04 27.67
N PRO A 24 -1.87 6.70 28.09
CA PRO A 24 -0.54 6.27 27.76
C PRO A 24 -0.33 4.90 28.37
N ALA A 25 -0.21 3.90 27.52
CA ALA A 25 0.73 2.88 27.87
C ALA A 25 2.08 3.59 27.87
N ASN A 26 2.39 4.20 29.00
CA ASN A 26 3.64 4.85 29.33
C ASN A 26 4.01 6.11 28.49
N ASN A 27 4.12 7.20 29.21
CA ASN A 27 4.94 8.37 28.97
C ASN A 27 4.30 9.53 28.17
N GLY A 28 3.52 10.32 28.88
CA GLY A 28 3.23 11.69 28.48
C GLY A 28 4.53 12.49 28.35
N GLY A 29 4.73 13.12 27.21
CA GLY A 29 5.79 14.13 27.04
C GLY A 29 7.15 13.64 26.59
N GLU A 30 7.31 12.36 26.22
CA GLU A 30 8.61 11.88 25.76
C GLU A 30 8.90 12.24 24.29
N THR A 31 10.13 12.72 24.10
CA THR A 31 10.70 12.94 22.78
C THR A 31 11.04 11.59 22.15
N GLN A 32 10.40 11.24 21.04
CA GLN A 32 10.75 10.05 20.27
C GLN A 32 11.74 10.38 19.15
N ARG A 33 12.71 9.53 18.97
CA ARG A 33 13.66 9.60 17.86
C ARG A 33 13.04 8.99 16.60
N LEU A 34 13.04 9.72 15.51
CA LEU A 34 12.68 9.22 14.20
C LEU A 34 13.87 8.49 13.57
N ASP A 35 13.68 7.22 13.18
CA ASP A 35 14.72 6.34 12.63
C ASP A 35 14.09 5.38 11.60
N ALA A 36 13.64 5.92 10.47
CA ALA A 36 12.84 5.21 9.49
C ALA A 36 13.49 5.18 8.11
N TRP A 37 13.31 4.08 7.40
CA TRP A 37 13.91 3.82 6.10
C TRP A 37 12.88 3.44 5.06
N SER A 38 13.14 3.85 3.81
CA SER A 38 12.39 3.38 2.65
C SER A 38 13.34 3.21 1.47
N ALA A 39 13.12 2.19 0.66
CA ALA A 39 13.86 1.94 -0.57
C ALA A 39 12.91 1.54 -1.69
N TYR A 40 13.23 1.98 -2.89
CA TYR A 40 12.49 1.70 -4.11
C TYR A 40 13.46 1.41 -5.25
N LEU A 41 13.16 0.41 -6.06
CA LEU A 41 13.89 0.08 -7.28
C LEU A 41 12.88 -0.37 -8.33
N SER A 42 12.95 0.22 -9.52
CA SER A 42 12.15 -0.18 -10.67
C SER A 42 13.03 -0.28 -11.91
N ALA A 43 12.80 -1.31 -12.70
CA ALA A 43 13.46 -1.49 -13.99
C ALA A 43 12.43 -1.86 -15.06
N THR A 44 12.62 -1.33 -16.26
CA THR A 44 11.77 -1.64 -17.42
C THR A 44 12.67 -1.78 -18.66
N ALA A 45 12.53 -2.90 -19.37
CA ALA A 45 13.11 -3.15 -20.67
C ALA A 45 12.03 -2.94 -21.75
N ASP A 46 12.38 -2.24 -22.79
CA ASP A 46 11.54 -1.95 -23.95
C ASP A 46 12.00 -2.80 -25.15
N PHE A 47 11.06 -3.44 -25.83
CA PHE A 47 11.26 -4.33 -26.96
C PHE A 47 10.49 -3.84 -28.21
N GLY A 48 10.26 -2.55 -28.32
CA GLY A 48 9.48 -1.92 -29.37
C GLY A 48 7.99 -1.89 -29.04
N ILE A 49 7.21 -2.80 -29.59
CA ILE A 49 5.76 -2.86 -29.28
C ILE A 49 5.46 -3.50 -27.92
N ALA A 50 6.42 -4.15 -27.30
CA ALA A 50 6.27 -4.81 -26.01
C ALA A 50 7.29 -4.28 -25.01
N TYR A 51 6.98 -4.39 -23.74
CA TYR A 51 7.89 -4.10 -22.64
C TYR A 51 7.67 -5.05 -21.47
N ALA A 52 8.69 -5.21 -20.64
CA ALA A 52 8.59 -5.94 -19.40
C ALA A 52 9.41 -5.22 -18.31
N GLY A 53 9.00 -5.39 -17.08
CA GLY A 53 9.70 -4.75 -15.97
C GLY A 53 9.34 -5.33 -14.63
N GLY A 54 10.02 -4.82 -13.61
CA GLY A 54 9.76 -5.17 -12.23
C GLY A 54 9.98 -3.99 -11.31
N THR A 55 9.32 -4.04 -10.16
CA THR A 55 9.46 -3.05 -9.10
C THR A 55 9.64 -3.76 -7.78
N PHE A 56 10.54 -3.27 -6.97
CA PHE A 56 10.73 -3.67 -5.58
C PHE A 56 10.64 -2.43 -4.70
N ALA A 57 9.91 -2.53 -3.58
CA ALA A 57 9.90 -1.51 -2.56
C ALA A 57 10.00 -2.14 -1.17
N TRP A 58 10.71 -1.44 -0.29
CA TRP A 58 10.82 -1.80 1.11
C TRP A 58 10.61 -0.56 1.98
N ILE A 59 9.79 -0.72 2.99
CA ILE A 59 9.46 0.35 3.93
C ILE A 59 9.57 -0.23 5.33
N SER A 60 10.37 0.40 6.17
CA SER A 60 10.57 -0.03 7.54
C SER A 60 9.26 0.04 8.34
N GLY A 61 9.14 -0.84 9.32
CA GLY A 61 8.05 -0.86 10.30
C GLY A 61 8.55 -0.47 11.67
N ASP A 62 7.65 0.00 12.49
CA ASP A 62 7.92 0.38 13.87
C ASP A 62 8.13 -0.86 14.76
N LYS A 63 9.02 -0.79 15.74
CA LYS A 63 9.22 -1.81 16.76
C LYS A 63 8.50 -1.39 18.04
N GLN A 64 7.69 -2.26 18.58
CA GLN A 64 7.05 -2.04 19.88
C GLN A 64 8.03 -1.96 21.05
N GLU A 65 9.13 -2.69 20.97
CA GLU A 65 10.13 -2.79 22.02
C GLU A 65 10.97 -1.50 22.17
N THR A 66 10.97 -0.63 21.15
CA THR A 66 11.73 0.63 21.14
C THR A 66 10.78 1.81 21.33
N GLY A 67 10.22 1.96 22.52
CA GLY A 67 9.25 3.02 22.84
C GLY A 67 9.78 4.46 22.68
N ASP A 68 11.10 4.62 22.63
CA ASP A 68 11.80 5.89 22.40
C ASP A 68 12.04 6.21 20.92
N LYS A 69 11.65 5.30 20.00
CA LYS A 69 11.86 5.45 18.55
C LYS A 69 10.58 5.30 17.76
N LEU A 70 10.52 5.98 16.64
CA LEU A 70 9.55 5.82 15.56
C LEU A 70 10.31 5.31 14.32
N GLU A 71 10.18 4.01 14.04
CA GLU A 71 10.91 3.34 12.97
C GLU A 71 10.04 3.07 11.73
N GLY A 72 8.77 3.44 11.77
CA GLY A 72 7.85 3.32 10.65
C GLY A 72 8.21 4.24 9.50
N GLY A 73 8.62 3.68 8.37
CA GLY A 73 8.93 4.42 7.15
C GLY A 73 7.66 4.93 6.48
N LEU A 74 7.80 5.99 5.70
CA LEU A 74 6.76 6.59 4.90
C LEU A 74 7.04 6.37 3.42
N THR A 75 6.02 6.11 2.63
CA THR A 75 6.10 6.27 1.18
C THR A 75 6.21 7.75 0.83
N GLY A 76 6.93 8.06 -0.23
CA GLY A 76 7.18 9.44 -0.65
C GLY A 76 5.97 10.20 -1.18
N GLY A 77 4.77 9.60 -1.25
CA GLY A 77 3.57 10.26 -1.75
C GLY A 77 2.33 9.37 -1.79
N LEU A 78 1.19 10.01 -2.01
CA LEU A 78 -0.11 9.34 -2.20
C LEU A 78 -0.38 8.99 -3.66
N ASP A 79 0.51 9.38 -4.56
CA ASP A 79 0.39 9.23 -6.00
C ASP A 79 0.99 7.91 -6.53
N TRP A 80 1.74 7.19 -5.70
CA TRP A 80 2.24 5.87 -6.06
C TRP A 80 1.23 4.77 -5.70
N ASN A 81 0.46 4.37 -6.70
CA ASN A 81 -0.56 3.33 -6.61
C ASN A 81 -0.13 2.12 -7.46
N PRO A 82 0.68 1.20 -6.90
CA PRO A 82 1.26 0.10 -7.66
C PRO A 82 0.27 -0.95 -8.14
N CYS A 83 -0.87 -1.08 -7.47
CA CYS A 83 -1.91 -2.06 -7.72
C CYS A 83 -3.28 -1.38 -7.89
N LEU A 84 -4.27 -2.10 -8.38
CA LEU A 84 -5.64 -1.59 -8.47
C LEU A 84 -6.38 -1.71 -7.14
N ILE A 85 -6.06 -2.72 -6.32
CA ILE A 85 -6.72 -3.01 -5.04
C ILE A 85 -5.77 -2.77 -3.87
N MET A 86 -4.65 -3.50 -3.82
CA MET A 86 -3.68 -3.44 -2.74
C MET A 86 -2.83 -2.16 -2.85
N PHE A 87 -2.68 -1.42 -1.75
CA PHE A 87 -1.90 -0.18 -1.69
C PHE A 87 -2.35 0.90 -2.70
N ASN A 88 -3.65 0.97 -2.97
CA ASN A 88 -4.21 1.98 -3.85
C ASN A 88 -4.83 3.12 -3.02
N SER A 89 -4.12 4.22 -2.88
CA SER A 89 -4.58 5.39 -2.13
C SER A 89 -5.77 6.09 -2.80
N GLU A 90 -5.84 6.08 -4.12
CA GLU A 90 -6.98 6.67 -4.86
C GLU A 90 -8.29 5.97 -4.50
N ARG A 91 -8.24 4.67 -4.24
CA ARG A 91 -9.41 3.88 -3.88
C ARG A 91 -10.08 4.36 -2.59
N ASN A 92 -9.34 4.81 -1.60
CA ASN A 92 -9.89 5.31 -0.34
C ASN A 92 -10.81 6.52 -0.53
N TYR A 93 -10.51 7.36 -1.50
CA TYR A 93 -11.32 8.53 -1.79
C TYR A 93 -12.62 8.21 -2.52
N TRP A 94 -12.70 7.04 -3.19
CA TRP A 94 -13.81 6.73 -4.10
C TRP A 94 -14.79 5.69 -3.54
N VAL A 95 -14.30 4.65 -2.89
CA VAL A 95 -15.11 3.50 -2.45
C VAL A 95 -14.92 3.12 -0.98
N GLY A 96 -14.10 3.87 -0.25
CA GLY A 96 -13.77 3.53 1.13
C GLY A 96 -12.84 2.33 1.26
N GLY A 97 -12.84 1.69 2.40
CA GLY A 97 -12.00 0.54 2.68
C GLY A 97 -12.41 -0.73 1.94
N ILE A 98 -11.58 -1.76 2.04
CA ILE A 98 -11.87 -3.09 1.49
C ILE A 98 -12.93 -3.76 2.34
N GLN A 99 -14.08 -4.09 1.74
CA GLN A 99 -15.16 -4.82 2.39
C GLN A 99 -15.59 -4.22 3.74
N GLY A 100 -15.60 -2.88 3.85
CA GLY A 100 -15.94 -2.19 5.10
C GLY A 100 -14.84 -2.21 6.17
N TYR A 101 -13.70 -2.83 5.87
CA TYR A 101 -12.52 -2.77 6.71
C TYR A 101 -12.03 -1.32 6.73
N ASP A 102 -12.19 -0.64 7.84
CA ASP A 102 -11.74 0.75 7.99
C ASP A 102 -10.23 0.81 7.87
N ASN A 103 -9.77 1.42 6.83
CA ASN A 103 -8.60 0.96 6.26
C ASN A 103 -7.47 1.95 6.22
N LYS A 104 -6.88 2.12 7.34
CA LYS A 104 -5.58 2.77 7.46
C LYS A 104 -4.44 2.00 6.76
N THR A 105 -4.69 0.78 6.31
CA THR A 105 -3.65 -0.09 5.72
C THR A 105 -3.88 -0.47 4.26
N ASN A 106 -5.09 -0.44 3.74
CA ASN A 106 -5.37 -0.99 2.41
C ASN A 106 -5.50 0.04 1.30
N GLY A 107 -5.78 1.26 1.59
CA GLY A 107 -5.78 2.37 0.68
C GLY A 107 -4.89 3.48 1.18
N ALA A 108 -4.20 3.25 2.30
CA ALA A 108 -3.16 4.14 2.78
C ALA A 108 -1.88 3.92 1.97
N PRO A 109 -0.96 4.88 1.99
CA PRO A 109 0.38 4.68 1.49
C PRO A 109 0.98 3.41 2.09
N MET A 110 1.75 2.69 1.29
CA MET A 110 2.44 1.48 1.74
C MET A 110 3.31 1.80 2.95
N THR A 111 3.15 1.06 4.03
CA THR A 111 3.97 1.17 5.23
C THR A 111 4.33 -0.23 5.73
N ASN A 112 5.43 -0.36 6.47
CA ASN A 112 5.85 -1.64 7.07
C ASN A 112 5.76 -2.81 6.10
N ALA A 113 6.34 -2.68 4.90
CA ALA A 113 6.14 -3.64 3.83
C ALA A 113 7.39 -3.97 3.04
N PHE A 114 7.48 -5.20 2.58
CA PHE A 114 8.15 -5.58 1.36
C PHE A 114 7.12 -5.72 0.25
N PHE A 115 7.42 -5.16 -0.90
CA PHE A 115 6.60 -5.23 -2.09
C PHE A 115 7.45 -5.63 -3.29
N ALA A 116 6.92 -6.53 -4.12
CA ALA A 116 7.51 -6.89 -5.40
C ALA A 116 6.42 -6.98 -6.46
N GLN A 117 6.71 -6.45 -7.64
CA GLN A 117 5.81 -6.50 -8.80
C GLN A 117 6.58 -6.86 -10.05
N LEU A 118 6.02 -7.76 -10.84
CA LEU A 118 6.40 -7.99 -12.23
C LEU A 118 5.30 -7.41 -13.12
N ARG A 119 5.69 -6.81 -14.23
CA ARG A 119 4.76 -6.26 -15.21
C ARG A 119 5.23 -6.53 -16.63
N ALA A 120 4.28 -6.72 -17.52
CA ALA A 120 4.53 -6.79 -18.95
C ALA A 120 3.39 -6.09 -19.70
N GLY A 121 3.72 -5.46 -20.81
CA GLY A 121 2.73 -4.74 -21.60
C GLY A 121 3.06 -4.73 -23.06
N VAL A 122 2.06 -4.37 -23.85
CA VAL A 122 2.15 -4.20 -25.29
C VAL A 122 1.48 -2.89 -25.72
N LYS A 123 2.07 -2.24 -26.72
CA LYS A 123 1.54 -1.05 -27.38
C LYS A 123 1.23 -1.39 -28.83
N PRO A 124 0.09 -2.06 -29.10
CA PRO A 124 -0.25 -2.53 -30.45
C PRO A 124 -0.43 -1.35 -31.43
N VAL A 125 -0.76 -0.18 -30.93
CA VAL A 125 -0.75 1.10 -31.64
C VAL A 125 -0.29 2.19 -30.68
N ASP A 126 0.22 3.31 -31.20
CA ASP A 126 0.82 4.40 -30.40
C ASP A 126 -0.11 4.97 -29.30
N LYS A 127 -1.41 4.81 -29.49
CA LYS A 127 -2.44 5.34 -28.57
C LYS A 127 -2.93 4.34 -27.54
N LEU A 128 -2.60 3.06 -27.66
CA LEU A 128 -3.11 2.00 -26.76
C LEU A 128 -1.96 1.32 -26.07
N ASP A 129 -1.99 1.33 -24.75
CA ASP A 129 -1.10 0.57 -23.87
C ASP A 129 -1.94 -0.46 -23.09
N VAL A 130 -1.61 -1.74 -23.24
CA VAL A 130 -2.22 -2.84 -22.48
C VAL A 130 -1.15 -3.47 -21.62
N MET A 131 -1.36 -3.48 -20.31
CA MET A 131 -0.41 -3.99 -19.32
C MET A 131 -1.06 -5.02 -18.40
N ALA A 132 -0.30 -6.06 -18.07
CA ALA A 132 -0.60 -6.98 -16.97
C ALA A 132 0.48 -6.87 -15.90
N SER A 133 0.08 -7.02 -14.64
CA SER A 133 1.01 -7.07 -13.51
C SER A 133 0.66 -8.18 -12.53
N LEU A 134 1.70 -8.68 -11.86
CA LEU A 134 1.62 -9.61 -10.75
C LEU A 134 2.38 -8.98 -9.58
N SER A 135 1.66 -8.72 -8.51
CA SER A 135 2.18 -8.04 -7.32
C SER A 135 2.10 -8.95 -6.11
N TRP A 136 3.11 -8.90 -5.26
CA TRP A 136 3.16 -9.59 -3.98
C TRP A 136 3.66 -8.66 -2.91
N ALA A 137 3.06 -8.74 -1.72
CA ALA A 137 3.52 -7.98 -0.57
C ALA A 137 3.41 -8.75 0.73
N LYS A 138 4.31 -8.43 1.65
CA LYS A 138 4.27 -8.90 3.02
C LYS A 138 4.74 -7.83 3.99
N MET A 139 4.29 -7.93 5.22
CA MET A 139 4.74 -7.12 6.33
C MET A 139 6.24 -7.31 6.58
N TYR A 140 6.96 -6.20 6.73
CA TYR A 140 8.38 -6.22 7.10
C TYR A 140 8.56 -6.70 8.54
N ARG A 141 7.82 -6.13 9.51
CA ARG A 141 7.89 -6.46 10.94
C ARG A 141 6.53 -6.84 11.49
N ALA A 142 6.44 -8.00 12.12
CA ALA A 142 5.21 -8.47 12.74
C ALA A 142 4.90 -7.77 14.07
N ASP A 143 5.92 -7.31 14.75
CA ASP A 143 5.86 -6.59 16.03
C ASP A 143 5.39 -5.14 15.91
N ALA A 144 5.37 -4.60 14.70
CA ALA A 144 4.86 -3.26 14.42
C ALA A 144 3.33 -3.11 14.61
N GLN A 145 2.66 -4.17 15.06
CA GLN A 145 1.22 -4.18 15.21
C GLN A 145 0.84 -4.37 16.68
N SER A 146 0.48 -3.30 17.29
CA SER A 146 0.09 -3.25 18.72
C SER A 146 -1.19 -4.00 19.09
N LEU A 147 -1.86 -4.66 18.16
CA LEU A 147 -3.16 -5.29 18.36
C LEU A 147 -3.18 -6.81 18.24
N GLY A 148 -2.03 -7.46 18.20
CA GLY A 148 -1.87 -8.81 18.74
C GLY A 148 -2.59 -9.98 18.06
N ILE A 149 -3.33 -9.84 16.95
CA ILE A 149 -4.12 -10.95 16.42
C ILE A 149 -4.11 -10.99 14.90
N GLN A 150 -2.91 -11.03 14.34
CA GLN A 150 -2.80 -11.32 12.93
C GLN A 150 -2.36 -12.76 12.71
N ALA A 151 -3.09 -13.49 11.86
CA ALA A 151 -2.77 -14.89 11.57
C ALA A 151 -1.49 -15.05 10.76
N GLY A 152 -0.94 -13.96 10.20
CA GLY A 152 0.28 -14.01 9.42
C GLY A 152 0.76 -12.65 8.91
N ARG A 153 1.84 -12.67 8.14
CA ARG A 153 2.55 -11.48 7.66
C ARG A 153 2.27 -11.16 6.18
N ASP A 154 1.58 -12.04 5.47
CA ASP A 154 1.37 -11.88 4.02
C ASP A 154 0.19 -10.93 3.78
N TYR A 155 0.42 -9.84 3.05
CA TYR A 155 -0.66 -8.98 2.55
C TYR A 155 -1.42 -9.65 1.40
N GLY A 156 -0.74 -10.44 0.58
CA GLY A 156 -1.33 -11.23 -0.48
C GLY A 156 -0.65 -11.07 -1.83
N ILE A 157 -1.35 -11.56 -2.85
CA ILE A 157 -0.94 -11.49 -4.26
C ILE A 157 -2.06 -10.83 -5.04
N GLU A 158 -1.72 -9.90 -5.92
CA GLU A 158 -2.68 -9.24 -6.81
C GLU A 158 -2.26 -9.40 -8.26
N VAL A 159 -3.24 -9.68 -9.11
CA VAL A 159 -3.09 -9.74 -10.56
C VAL A 159 -3.96 -8.66 -11.16
N ASP A 160 -3.35 -7.78 -11.95
CA ASP A 160 -4.03 -6.68 -12.61
C ASP A 160 -3.86 -6.75 -14.12
N VAL A 161 -4.87 -6.29 -14.85
CA VAL A 161 -4.80 -5.99 -16.27
C VAL A 161 -5.39 -4.61 -16.50
N THR A 162 -4.66 -3.76 -17.19
CA THR A 162 -5.10 -2.40 -17.54
C THR A 162 -4.95 -2.15 -19.03
N GLY A 163 -5.87 -1.40 -19.60
CA GLY A 163 -5.80 -0.86 -20.95
C GLY A 163 -5.97 0.64 -20.92
N THR A 164 -4.97 1.40 -21.36
CA THR A 164 -5.00 2.85 -21.40
C THR A 164 -5.00 3.34 -22.84
N TYR A 165 -6.02 4.10 -23.22
CA TYR A 165 -6.15 4.70 -24.55
C TYR A 165 -6.01 6.21 -24.48
N LYS A 166 -5.07 6.75 -25.29
CA LYS A 166 -4.88 8.20 -25.47
C LYS A 166 -5.91 8.74 -26.46
N ILE A 167 -6.92 9.43 -25.96
CA ILE A 167 -7.96 10.07 -26.79
C ILE A 167 -7.35 11.26 -27.53
N THR A 168 -6.65 12.14 -26.78
CA THR A 168 -5.87 13.27 -27.28
C THR A 168 -4.50 13.30 -26.59
N ASN A 169 -3.66 14.30 -26.87
CA ASN A 169 -2.37 14.44 -26.19
C ASN A 169 -2.48 14.70 -24.68
N ASN A 170 -3.61 15.23 -24.23
CA ASN A 170 -3.84 15.61 -22.86
C ASN A 170 -5.05 14.89 -22.22
N LEU A 171 -5.71 14.00 -22.94
CA LEU A 171 -6.87 13.23 -22.44
C LEU A 171 -6.64 11.74 -22.68
N SER A 172 -6.68 10.95 -21.63
CA SER A 172 -6.59 9.49 -21.68
C SER A 172 -7.71 8.82 -20.90
N TYR A 173 -8.09 7.63 -21.33
CA TYR A 173 -9.05 6.77 -20.66
C TYR A 173 -8.38 5.43 -20.34
N MET A 174 -8.49 4.99 -19.11
CA MET A 174 -8.02 3.69 -18.64
C MET A 174 -9.20 2.84 -18.17
N LEU A 175 -9.20 1.58 -18.57
CA LEU A 175 -10.02 0.53 -18.00
C LEU A 175 -9.10 -0.51 -17.38
N GLY A 176 -9.38 -0.92 -16.14
CA GLY A 176 -8.60 -1.90 -15.42
C GLY A 176 -9.48 -2.94 -14.72
N ALA A 177 -8.94 -4.15 -14.58
CA ALA A 177 -9.51 -5.21 -13.77
C ALA A 177 -8.41 -5.82 -12.91
N GLY A 178 -8.68 -6.00 -11.62
CA GLY A 178 -7.77 -6.56 -10.64
C GLY A 178 -8.43 -7.67 -9.83
N TYR A 179 -7.63 -8.66 -9.46
CA TYR A 179 -8.04 -9.71 -8.53
C TYR A 179 -6.97 -9.87 -7.44
N TRP A 180 -7.39 -9.72 -6.19
CA TRP A 180 -6.52 -9.83 -5.04
C TRP A 180 -6.79 -11.12 -4.25
N PHE A 181 -5.79 -11.99 -4.19
CA PHE A 181 -5.73 -13.15 -3.31
C PHE A 181 -5.26 -12.68 -1.94
N VAL A 182 -6.19 -12.48 -1.03
CA VAL A 182 -5.95 -11.91 0.28
C VAL A 182 -5.03 -12.78 1.12
N GLY A 183 -3.97 -12.20 1.64
CA GLY A 183 -2.99 -12.85 2.49
C GLY A 183 -3.46 -13.07 3.92
N LYS A 184 -2.66 -13.83 4.66
CA LYS A 184 -2.94 -14.19 6.06
C LYS A 184 -2.95 -12.98 7.02
N TYR A 185 -2.40 -11.84 6.61
CA TYR A 185 -2.46 -10.60 7.38
C TYR A 185 -3.91 -10.18 7.68
N TYR A 186 -4.80 -10.39 6.75
CA TYR A 186 -6.23 -10.04 6.83
C TYR A 186 -7.14 -11.20 7.23
N LYS A 187 -6.54 -12.33 7.60
CA LYS A 187 -7.25 -13.53 8.03
C LYS A 187 -6.84 -13.84 9.46
N GLY A 188 -7.79 -14.02 10.31
CA GLY A 188 -7.55 -14.38 11.69
C GLY A 188 -8.80 -14.23 12.52
N ALA A 189 -8.88 -14.99 13.57
CA ALA A 189 -9.98 -14.91 14.53
C ALA A 189 -10.14 -13.45 14.96
N GLY A 190 -11.29 -12.91 14.68
CA GLY A 190 -11.69 -11.54 14.79
C GLY A 190 -10.77 -10.70 15.64
N ILE A 191 -10.27 -9.65 15.07
CA ILE A 191 -9.33 -8.76 15.75
C ILE A 191 -9.97 -8.40 17.08
N ALA A 192 -9.45 -8.98 18.16
CA ALA A 192 -10.02 -8.78 19.47
C ALA A 192 -9.87 -7.30 19.83
N GLY A 193 -10.97 -6.60 19.81
CA GLY A 193 -11.03 -5.18 20.07
C GLY A 193 -11.42 -4.30 18.90
N ASP A 194 -11.47 -4.83 17.67
CA ASP A 194 -12.00 -4.11 16.51
C ASP A 194 -13.48 -4.46 16.29
N THR A 195 -14.26 -4.11 17.28
CA THR A 195 -15.70 -4.06 17.17
C THR A 195 -16.06 -2.63 16.75
N ASP A 196 -16.93 -2.47 15.74
CA ASP A 196 -17.59 -1.19 15.56
C ASP A 196 -18.38 -0.78 16.82
N ALA A 197 -18.93 0.42 16.82
CA ALA A 197 -19.74 0.91 17.95
C ALA A 197 -20.97 0.02 18.24
N SER A 198 -21.31 -0.93 17.37
CA SER A 198 -22.38 -1.92 17.51
C SER A 198 -21.89 -3.28 18.04
N GLY A 199 -20.58 -3.46 18.26
CA GLY A 199 -20.02 -4.71 18.79
C GLY A 199 -19.84 -5.82 17.74
N ILE A 200 -19.88 -5.49 16.45
CA ILE A 200 -19.70 -6.45 15.35
C ILE A 200 -18.22 -6.72 15.16
N LEU A 201 -17.83 -7.98 15.30
CA LEU A 201 -16.49 -8.45 14.93
C LEU A 201 -16.36 -8.47 13.41
N TYR A 202 -15.37 -7.77 12.87
CA TYR A 202 -15.04 -7.90 11.46
C TYR A 202 -14.51 -9.30 11.18
N GLY A 203 -15.16 -9.99 10.24
CA GLY A 203 -14.73 -11.31 9.78
C GLY A 203 -13.49 -11.24 8.89
N ASP A 204 -12.97 -12.40 8.52
CA ASP A 204 -11.88 -12.50 7.57
C ASP A 204 -12.19 -11.75 6.26
N VAL A 205 -11.26 -10.93 5.81
CA VAL A 205 -11.33 -10.33 4.48
C VAL A 205 -11.24 -11.45 3.42
N LYS A 206 -12.17 -11.46 2.50
CA LYS A 206 -12.20 -12.42 1.37
C LYS A 206 -11.36 -11.89 0.21
N ASN A 207 -11.02 -12.79 -0.72
CA ASN A 207 -10.45 -12.38 -2.00
C ASN A 207 -11.35 -11.32 -2.65
N ASP A 208 -10.73 -10.33 -3.25
CA ASP A 208 -11.44 -9.17 -3.80
C ASP A 208 -11.23 -9.06 -5.32
N PHE A 209 -12.26 -8.59 -6.02
CA PHE A 209 -12.22 -8.34 -7.46
C PHE A 209 -12.71 -6.93 -7.73
N MET A 210 -11.97 -6.19 -8.53
CA MET A 210 -12.32 -4.82 -8.88
C MET A 210 -12.25 -4.60 -10.38
N VAL A 211 -13.23 -3.87 -10.90
CA VAL A 211 -13.15 -3.23 -12.22
C VAL A 211 -13.20 -1.73 -12.00
N ILE A 212 -12.26 -1.03 -12.59
CA ILE A 212 -12.11 0.42 -12.46
C ILE A 212 -11.94 1.05 -13.82
N ASN A 213 -12.48 2.26 -13.99
CA ASN A 213 -12.15 3.13 -15.10
C ASN A 213 -11.65 4.49 -14.59
N LYS A 214 -10.77 5.12 -15.36
CA LYS A 214 -10.19 6.42 -15.03
C LYS A 214 -10.09 7.27 -16.29
N LEU A 215 -10.67 8.47 -16.22
CA LEU A 215 -10.46 9.50 -17.23
C LEU A 215 -9.46 10.52 -16.68
N THR A 216 -8.36 10.72 -17.37
CA THR A 216 -7.30 11.64 -16.95
C THR A 216 -7.16 12.77 -17.96
N LEU A 217 -7.33 14.01 -17.48
CA LEU A 217 -7.08 15.24 -18.23
C LEU A 217 -5.88 15.96 -17.61
N THR A 218 -4.88 16.28 -18.45
CA THR A 218 -3.66 17.01 -18.05
C THR A 218 -3.61 18.34 -18.77
N PHE A 219 -3.31 19.46 -18.10
CA PHE A 219 -3.15 20.80 -18.66
C PHE A 219 -1.91 21.48 -18.12
#